data_23b689867000af870ea99238ebf5d2b2
#
_entry.id   23b689867000af870ea99238ebf5d2b2
#
_cell.length_a   1.000
_cell.length_b   1.000
_cell.length_c   1.000
_cell.angle_alpha   90.00
_cell.angle_beta   90.00
_cell.angle_gamma   90.00
#
_symmetry.space_group_name_H-M   'P 1'
#
loop_
_entity.id
_entity.type
_entity.pdbx_description
1 polymer ?
#
loop_
_entity_poly.entity_id
_entity_poly.type
_entity_poly.pdbx_seq_one_letter_code
_entity_poly.pdbx_strand_id
1 'polypeptide(L)'
;MLQIDLWKRILIWAVVAAGLIFAAPNIFYDRVEGHNDAVTAIEREGSTDELEAQAAQWPGFLPSGLVNLGLDLRGGAHLLAEVQVEDVYASRIEAMWPQIRDALRPLRDQIGTFRLQESAPGELTIQISNEAGQAAALQAIRDLAQPVSSTAALAQGGANDIEVDAANGVITVTLSEAERAATDERTLRQALEIIRRRIDEVGTREPTIQRQGPDRILIQVPGIGSAQELKDIIGTTAQLTFQPVVSRASGPDAEPGVGEEILPSLDEEGLYYTLDRTPVVTGEQLVDAQPSFDQNGQPAVNFRFNSQGARAFGDYTAANIGSPFAIVLDDEVISAPVIQSHIPGGSGIITGNFTIEESTDLAVLLRAGALPAGLTFLEERTIGPELGADSIAAGQIATAVAFAAVLIFMVVSYGLFGIFANIALILNIALLFGLLSLIGATLTLPGIAGIVLTVGMAVDANVLVFERIREELKTARGPARAIELGYEKALSAIVDANITTIITAIILFAMGSGPVRGFAITLGFGIVTSVFTAVFVTRLLIVTWFERRRPKTITV
;
A
#
# COMPACT_ATOMS: atom_id res chain seq x y z
N MET A 1 15.68 36.57 35.38
CA MET A 1 15.42 35.67 36.52
C MET A 1 15.12 34.27 36.03
N LEU A 2 15.75 33.28 36.63
CA LEU A 2 15.53 31.84 36.33
C LEU A 2 14.12 31.41 36.80
N GLN A 3 13.06 31.92 36.21
CA GLN A 3 11.69 31.52 36.53
C GLN A 3 10.98 31.07 35.25
N ILE A 4 10.46 29.84 35.28
CA ILE A 4 9.59 29.32 34.24
C ILE A 4 8.17 29.49 34.73
N ASP A 5 7.33 30.17 33.94
CA ASP A 5 5.91 30.37 34.23
C ASP A 5 5.18 29.05 34.51
N LEU A 6 4.24 29.03 35.42
CA LEU A 6 3.52 27.84 35.85
C LEU A 6 2.86 27.11 34.65
N TRP A 7 2.24 27.86 33.73
CA TRP A 7 1.58 27.29 32.57
C TRP A 7 2.57 26.58 31.64
N LYS A 8 3.82 27.08 31.48
CA LYS A 8 4.87 26.43 30.72
C LYS A 8 5.34 25.13 31.37
N ARG A 9 5.46 25.11 32.72
CA ARG A 9 5.77 23.90 33.49
C ARG A 9 4.69 22.81 33.26
N ILE A 10 3.41 23.24 33.36
CA ILE A 10 2.27 22.32 33.14
C ILE A 10 2.30 21.81 31.72
N LEU A 11 2.50 22.65 30.70
CA LEU A 11 2.58 22.27 29.31
C LEU A 11 3.70 21.25 29.05
N ILE A 12 4.91 21.49 29.55
CA ILE A 12 6.04 20.57 29.37
C ILE A 12 5.72 19.19 29.96
N TRP A 13 5.20 19.14 31.19
CA TRP A 13 4.83 17.88 31.82
C TRP A 13 3.63 17.21 31.17
N ALA A 14 2.69 17.96 30.61
CA ALA A 14 1.57 17.41 29.84
C ALA A 14 2.04 16.72 28.56
N VAL A 15 2.99 17.34 27.82
CA VAL A 15 3.59 16.74 26.64
C VAL A 15 4.36 15.46 26.99
N VAL A 16 5.16 15.50 28.08
CA VAL A 16 5.89 14.32 28.56
C VAL A 16 4.93 13.20 28.98
N ALA A 17 3.87 13.53 29.72
CA ALA A 17 2.86 12.56 30.15
C ALA A 17 2.12 11.94 28.95
N ALA A 18 1.73 12.75 27.99
CA ALA A 18 1.11 12.25 26.75
C ALA A 18 2.05 11.30 26.00
N GLY A 19 3.33 11.68 25.83
CA GLY A 19 4.31 10.81 25.18
C GLY A 19 4.52 9.49 25.92
N LEU A 20 4.55 9.50 27.26
CA LEU A 20 4.64 8.28 28.07
C LEU A 20 3.40 7.39 27.91
N ILE A 21 2.19 7.98 27.85
CA ILE A 21 0.95 7.24 27.65
C ILE A 21 0.96 6.53 26.28
N PHE A 22 1.37 7.22 25.21
CA PHE A 22 1.46 6.63 23.87
C PHE A 22 2.66 5.67 23.71
N ALA A 23 3.70 5.79 24.52
CA ALA A 23 4.82 4.85 24.51
C ALA A 23 4.51 3.57 25.29
N ALA A 24 3.61 3.62 26.29
CA ALA A 24 3.32 2.52 27.21
C ALA A 24 2.89 1.21 26.50
N PRO A 25 2.10 1.20 25.42
CA PRO A 25 1.73 -0.01 24.69
C PRO A 25 2.95 -0.83 24.24
N ASN A 26 4.04 -0.16 23.83
CA ASN A 26 5.24 -0.84 23.33
C ASN A 26 6.02 -1.62 24.43
N ILE A 27 5.80 -1.30 25.70
CA ILE A 27 6.39 -2.07 26.83
C ILE A 27 5.67 -3.42 26.98
N PHE A 28 4.39 -3.48 26.60
CA PHE A 28 3.54 -4.65 26.67
C PHE A 28 3.18 -5.17 25.28
N TYR A 29 4.13 -5.13 24.35
CA TYR A 29 3.96 -5.33 22.92
C TYR A 29 3.06 -6.54 22.61
N ASP A 30 3.43 -7.74 23.07
CA ASP A 30 2.71 -8.99 22.78
C ASP A 30 1.24 -8.98 23.25
N ARG A 31 0.97 -8.35 24.40
CA ARG A 31 -0.41 -8.24 24.94
C ARG A 31 -1.27 -7.29 24.13
N VAL A 32 -0.69 -6.15 23.76
CA VAL A 32 -1.40 -5.13 22.97
C VAL A 32 -1.58 -5.62 21.54
N GLU A 33 -0.60 -6.32 21.02
CA GLU A 33 -0.69 -6.97 19.72
C GLU A 33 -1.82 -8.01 19.69
N GLY A 34 -1.88 -8.93 20.65
CA GLY A 34 -2.96 -9.90 20.76
C GLY A 34 -4.35 -9.26 20.94
N HIS A 35 -4.42 -8.16 21.71
CA HIS A 35 -5.66 -7.37 21.82
C HIS A 35 -6.12 -6.80 20.46
N ASN A 36 -5.21 -6.15 19.72
CA ASN A 36 -5.53 -5.52 18.44
C ASN A 36 -5.95 -6.56 17.39
N ASP A 37 -5.32 -7.75 17.40
CA ASP A 37 -5.69 -8.87 16.52
C ASP A 37 -7.08 -9.40 16.83
N ALA A 38 -7.34 -9.63 18.11
CA ALA A 38 -8.64 -10.13 18.56
C ALA A 38 -9.76 -9.12 18.23
N VAL A 39 -9.54 -7.81 18.42
CA VAL A 39 -10.51 -6.77 18.06
C VAL A 39 -10.78 -6.78 16.56
N THR A 40 -9.74 -6.88 15.74
CA THR A 40 -9.88 -6.93 14.27
C THR A 40 -10.60 -8.21 13.82
N ALA A 41 -10.29 -9.35 14.43
CA ALA A 41 -10.96 -10.63 14.13
C ALA A 41 -12.45 -10.60 14.53
N ILE A 42 -12.78 -10.01 15.69
CA ILE A 42 -14.18 -9.83 16.13
C ILE A 42 -14.97 -8.97 15.14
N GLU A 43 -14.37 -7.91 14.59
CA GLU A 43 -15.01 -7.05 13.60
C GLU A 43 -15.27 -7.76 12.26
N ARG A 44 -14.44 -8.73 11.89
CA ARG A 44 -14.51 -9.45 10.60
C ARG A 44 -15.35 -10.73 10.66
N GLU A 45 -15.11 -11.54 11.67
CA GLU A 45 -15.63 -12.91 11.76
C GLU A 45 -16.74 -13.08 12.79
N GLY A 46 -16.93 -12.07 13.64
CA GLY A 46 -17.86 -12.10 14.75
C GLY A 46 -17.19 -12.47 16.07
N SER A 47 -17.94 -12.34 17.16
CA SER A 47 -17.45 -12.55 18.52
C SER A 47 -17.43 -14.02 18.90
N THR A 48 -16.31 -14.51 19.43
CA THR A 48 -16.16 -15.80 20.10
C THR A 48 -15.61 -15.58 21.51
N ASP A 49 -15.91 -16.51 22.45
CA ASP A 49 -15.45 -16.41 23.84
C ASP A 49 -13.93 -16.28 23.96
N GLU A 50 -13.18 -16.91 23.05
CA GLU A 50 -11.71 -16.88 23.00
C GLU A 50 -11.19 -15.52 22.52
N LEU A 51 -11.78 -14.96 21.47
CA LEU A 51 -11.44 -13.63 20.94
C LEU A 51 -11.79 -12.52 21.94
N GLU A 52 -12.92 -12.63 22.65
CA GLU A 52 -13.26 -11.69 23.72
C GLU A 52 -12.27 -11.75 24.88
N ALA A 53 -11.82 -12.94 25.26
CA ALA A 53 -10.80 -13.11 26.30
C ALA A 53 -9.44 -12.51 25.89
N GLN A 54 -9.06 -12.62 24.63
CA GLN A 54 -7.84 -11.97 24.08
C GLN A 54 -8.02 -10.45 23.98
N ALA A 55 -9.16 -9.96 23.50
CA ALA A 55 -9.47 -8.54 23.44
C ALA A 55 -9.48 -7.89 24.85
N ALA A 56 -9.86 -8.63 25.89
CA ALA A 56 -9.84 -8.15 27.28
C ALA A 56 -8.43 -8.00 27.89
N GLN A 57 -7.36 -8.44 27.22
CA GLN A 57 -5.99 -8.37 27.75
C GLN A 57 -5.43 -6.94 27.84
N TRP A 58 -6.01 -5.98 27.11
CA TRP A 58 -5.64 -4.58 27.17
C TRP A 58 -6.85 -3.69 27.46
N PRO A 59 -6.76 -2.71 28.38
CA PRO A 59 -7.88 -1.85 28.72
C PRO A 59 -8.23 -0.91 27.57
N GLY A 60 -9.50 -0.89 27.14
CA GLY A 60 -9.98 -0.09 26.00
C GLY A 60 -9.92 1.45 26.18
N PHE A 61 -9.61 1.95 27.40
CA PHE A 61 -9.39 3.39 27.64
C PHE A 61 -7.93 3.84 27.44
N LEU A 62 -6.99 2.89 27.28
CA LEU A 62 -5.59 3.17 26.96
C LEU A 62 -5.37 3.12 25.45
N PRO A 63 -4.42 3.91 24.93
CA PRO A 63 -4.02 3.77 23.54
C PRO A 63 -3.55 2.34 23.25
N SER A 64 -3.92 1.81 22.11
CA SER A 64 -3.46 0.49 21.64
C SER A 64 -2.51 0.56 20.44
N GLY A 65 -2.09 1.78 20.05
CA GLY A 65 -1.15 1.98 18.95
C GLY A 65 0.24 1.43 19.31
N LEU A 66 0.75 0.54 18.46
CA LEU A 66 2.10 -0.01 18.54
C LEU A 66 3.00 0.61 17.48
N VAL A 67 4.31 0.52 17.69
CA VAL A 67 5.29 0.76 16.62
C VAL A 67 5.32 -0.50 15.74
N ASN A 68 5.06 -0.34 14.45
CA ASN A 68 5.03 -1.44 13.52
C ASN A 68 6.42 -1.95 13.21
N LEU A 69 6.60 -3.27 13.18
CA LEU A 69 7.88 -3.89 12.84
C LEU A 69 7.97 -4.07 11.32
N GLY A 70 9.00 -3.51 10.70
CA GLY A 70 9.25 -3.67 9.28
C GLY A 70 9.65 -5.10 8.88
N LEU A 71 9.72 -5.33 7.57
CA LEU A 71 10.07 -6.61 6.97
C LEU A 71 11.38 -7.19 7.51
N ASP A 72 12.39 -6.33 7.73
CA ASP A 72 13.71 -6.71 8.23
C ASP A 72 13.70 -7.26 9.68
N LEU A 73 12.65 -6.94 10.44
CA LEU A 73 12.51 -7.29 11.85
C LEU A 73 11.49 -8.40 12.08
N ARG A 74 10.39 -8.39 11.35
CA ARG A 74 9.30 -9.36 11.51
C ARG A 74 9.45 -10.59 10.61
N GLY A 75 10.28 -10.45 9.56
CA GLY A 75 10.28 -11.36 8.43
C GLY A 75 9.11 -11.09 7.49
N GLY A 76 9.01 -11.83 6.41
CA GLY A 76 7.93 -11.70 5.43
C GLY A 76 8.43 -11.72 3.99
N ALA A 77 7.62 -11.21 3.06
CA ALA A 77 7.89 -11.23 1.63
C ALA A 77 8.09 -9.84 1.04
N HIS A 78 9.00 -9.76 0.08
CA HIS A 78 9.27 -8.58 -0.75
C HIS A 78 9.15 -8.99 -2.21
N LEU A 79 8.31 -8.29 -2.96
CA LEU A 79 8.14 -8.46 -4.39
C LEU A 79 8.29 -7.12 -5.11
N LEU A 80 8.95 -7.15 -6.26
CA LEU A 80 8.90 -6.08 -7.26
C LEU A 80 8.16 -6.61 -8.47
N ALA A 81 6.98 -6.10 -8.74
CA ALA A 81 6.14 -6.49 -9.86
C ALA A 81 6.09 -5.39 -10.92
N GLU A 82 6.19 -5.78 -12.19
CA GLU A 82 5.93 -4.95 -13.36
C GLU A 82 4.51 -5.21 -13.85
N VAL A 83 3.77 -4.15 -14.12
CA VAL A 83 2.40 -4.22 -14.64
C VAL A 83 2.46 -4.25 -16.16
N GLN A 84 1.86 -5.25 -16.78
CA GLN A 84 1.85 -5.44 -18.23
C GLN A 84 0.84 -4.48 -18.90
N VAL A 85 1.20 -3.21 -18.99
CA VAL A 85 0.31 -2.15 -19.51
C VAL A 85 0.08 -2.27 -21.02
N GLU A 86 0.97 -2.95 -21.76
CA GLU A 86 0.83 -3.19 -23.20
C GLU A 86 -0.42 -3.98 -23.53
N ASP A 87 -0.80 -4.96 -22.71
CA ASP A 87 -2.01 -5.76 -22.89
C ASP A 87 -3.28 -4.89 -22.78
N VAL A 88 -3.22 -3.87 -21.91
CA VAL A 88 -4.31 -2.90 -21.75
C VAL A 88 -4.44 -2.03 -23.01
N TYR A 89 -3.32 -1.63 -23.62
CA TYR A 89 -3.35 -0.87 -24.87
C TYR A 89 -3.96 -1.69 -25.99
N ALA A 90 -3.54 -2.97 -26.12
CA ALA A 90 -4.06 -3.89 -27.13
C ALA A 90 -5.58 -4.07 -27.00
N SER A 91 -6.04 -4.41 -25.79
CA SER A 91 -7.47 -4.60 -25.49
C SER A 91 -8.28 -3.33 -25.75
N ARG A 92 -7.73 -2.17 -25.42
CA ARG A 92 -8.42 -0.88 -25.60
C ARG A 92 -8.58 -0.50 -27.08
N ILE A 93 -7.55 -0.71 -27.89
CA ILE A 93 -7.60 -0.46 -29.34
C ILE A 93 -8.53 -1.46 -30.02
N GLU A 94 -8.49 -2.72 -29.68
CA GLU A 94 -9.39 -3.74 -30.21
C GLU A 94 -10.86 -3.42 -29.88
N ALA A 95 -11.15 -2.95 -28.67
CA ALA A 95 -12.49 -2.53 -28.26
C ALA A 95 -13.05 -1.36 -29.08
N MET A 96 -12.22 -0.61 -29.81
CA MET A 96 -12.68 0.46 -30.70
C MET A 96 -13.17 -0.05 -32.07
N TRP A 97 -12.83 -1.29 -32.44
CA TRP A 97 -13.19 -1.85 -33.75
C TRP A 97 -14.68 -1.75 -34.09
N PRO A 98 -15.65 -2.09 -33.22
CA PRO A 98 -17.08 -1.93 -33.52
C PRO A 98 -17.45 -0.49 -33.89
N GLN A 99 -16.93 0.50 -33.18
CA GLN A 99 -17.20 1.93 -33.42
C GLN A 99 -16.60 2.38 -34.75
N ILE A 100 -15.36 1.99 -35.03
CA ILE A 100 -14.67 2.28 -36.30
C ILE A 100 -15.41 1.64 -37.46
N ARG A 101 -15.81 0.38 -37.34
CA ARG A 101 -16.58 -0.35 -38.34
C ARG A 101 -17.91 0.36 -38.63
N ASP A 102 -18.61 0.82 -37.61
CA ASP A 102 -19.89 1.49 -37.75
C ASP A 102 -19.73 2.90 -38.36
N ALA A 103 -18.61 3.61 -38.09
CA ALA A 103 -18.27 4.87 -38.74
C ALA A 103 -17.91 4.73 -40.24
N LEU A 104 -17.26 3.62 -40.62
CA LEU A 104 -16.87 3.34 -42.01
C LEU A 104 -18.02 2.80 -42.85
N ARG A 105 -19.03 2.16 -42.24
CA ARG A 105 -20.16 1.55 -42.95
C ARG A 105 -20.92 2.51 -43.89
N PRO A 106 -21.23 3.77 -43.53
CA PRO A 106 -21.89 4.72 -44.42
C PRO A 106 -21.05 5.17 -45.63
N LEU A 107 -19.71 5.00 -45.52
CA LEU A 107 -18.75 5.44 -46.54
C LEU A 107 -18.44 4.37 -47.58
N ARG A 108 -19.11 3.20 -47.55
CA ARG A 108 -18.83 2.05 -48.41
C ARG A 108 -18.80 2.39 -49.91
N ASP A 109 -19.65 3.31 -50.38
CA ASP A 109 -19.66 3.74 -51.76
C ASP A 109 -18.39 4.50 -52.17
N GLN A 110 -17.69 5.10 -51.23
CA GLN A 110 -16.47 5.87 -51.45
C GLN A 110 -15.19 5.05 -51.22
N ILE A 111 -15.18 4.23 -50.15
CA ILE A 111 -14.00 3.48 -49.71
C ILE A 111 -13.95 2.02 -50.23
N GLY A 112 -15.09 1.55 -50.78
CA GLY A 112 -15.24 0.15 -51.18
C GLY A 112 -15.43 -0.79 -49.99
N THR A 113 -14.86 -1.99 -50.09
CA THR A 113 -14.82 -2.94 -48.99
C THR A 113 -13.67 -2.60 -48.03
N PHE A 114 -13.90 -2.81 -46.73
CA PHE A 114 -12.86 -2.66 -45.72
C PHE A 114 -12.76 -3.92 -44.88
N ARG A 115 -11.54 -4.26 -44.48
CA ARG A 115 -11.24 -5.45 -43.65
C ARG A 115 -10.22 -5.10 -42.58
N LEU A 116 -10.41 -5.67 -41.41
CA LEU A 116 -9.40 -5.68 -40.36
C LEU A 116 -8.27 -6.62 -40.80
N GLN A 117 -7.02 -6.19 -40.73
CA GLN A 117 -5.83 -7.00 -40.93
C GLN A 117 -5.22 -7.37 -39.59
N GLU A 118 -4.50 -8.46 -39.58
CA GLU A 118 -3.66 -8.83 -38.46
C GLU A 118 -2.58 -7.75 -38.24
N SER A 119 -2.49 -7.22 -37.04
CA SER A 119 -1.62 -6.11 -36.69
C SER A 119 -0.83 -6.40 -35.41
N ALA A 120 0.19 -5.62 -35.16
CA ALA A 120 0.93 -5.71 -33.89
C ALA A 120 0.01 -5.40 -32.71
N PRO A 121 0.28 -5.94 -31.51
CA PRO A 121 -0.47 -5.59 -30.30
C PRO A 121 -0.48 -4.07 -30.06
N GLY A 122 -1.62 -3.50 -29.77
CA GLY A 122 -1.80 -2.05 -29.58
C GLY A 122 -1.94 -1.22 -30.87
N GLU A 123 -2.09 -1.88 -32.02
CA GLU A 123 -2.40 -1.25 -33.30
C GLU A 123 -3.64 -1.92 -33.92
N LEU A 124 -4.43 -1.15 -34.64
CA LEU A 124 -5.57 -1.62 -35.40
C LEU A 124 -5.40 -1.22 -36.87
N THR A 125 -5.14 -2.20 -37.74
CA THR A 125 -4.85 -1.98 -39.15
C THR A 125 -6.05 -2.34 -40.00
N ILE A 126 -6.52 -1.37 -40.80
CA ILE A 126 -7.72 -1.49 -41.65
C ILE A 126 -7.32 -1.29 -43.09
N GLN A 127 -7.57 -2.30 -43.93
CA GLN A 127 -7.39 -2.22 -45.38
C GLN A 127 -8.69 -1.78 -46.04
N ILE A 128 -8.63 -0.73 -46.86
CA ILE A 128 -9.73 -0.30 -47.74
C ILE A 128 -9.42 -0.64 -49.20
N SER A 129 -10.43 -0.98 -49.99
CA SER A 129 -10.22 -1.40 -51.38
C SER A 129 -10.16 -0.26 -52.37
N ASN A 130 -10.64 0.94 -52.01
CA ASN A 130 -10.60 2.14 -52.86
C ASN A 130 -9.79 3.24 -52.17
N GLU A 131 -8.54 3.44 -52.62
CA GLU A 131 -7.63 4.44 -52.07
C GLU A 131 -8.13 5.87 -52.24
N ALA A 132 -8.97 6.15 -53.27
CA ALA A 132 -9.51 7.48 -53.47
C ALA A 132 -10.41 7.94 -52.31
N GLY A 133 -11.01 7.00 -51.58
CA GLY A 133 -11.82 7.27 -50.40
C GLY A 133 -11.03 7.36 -49.08
N GLN A 134 -9.69 7.18 -49.10
CA GLN A 134 -8.86 7.12 -47.89
C GLN A 134 -9.00 8.36 -47.00
N ALA A 135 -9.09 9.55 -47.62
CA ALA A 135 -9.24 10.81 -46.87
C ALA A 135 -10.58 10.87 -46.09
N ALA A 136 -11.67 10.37 -46.70
CA ALA A 136 -12.96 10.32 -46.04
C ALA A 136 -12.99 9.30 -44.89
N ALA A 137 -12.37 8.12 -45.07
CA ALA A 137 -12.25 7.14 -44.04
C ALA A 137 -11.38 7.63 -42.85
N LEU A 138 -10.24 8.29 -43.16
CA LEU A 138 -9.35 8.87 -42.17
C LEU A 138 -10.08 9.92 -41.32
N GLN A 139 -10.87 10.80 -41.96
CA GLN A 139 -11.63 11.82 -41.26
C GLN A 139 -12.72 11.20 -40.36
N ALA A 140 -13.44 10.19 -40.87
CA ALA A 140 -14.50 9.53 -40.11
C ALA A 140 -13.94 8.80 -38.84
N ILE A 141 -12.73 8.26 -38.93
CA ILE A 141 -12.08 7.63 -37.77
C ILE A 141 -11.53 8.71 -36.81
N ARG A 142 -10.96 9.81 -37.35
CA ARG A 142 -10.49 10.93 -36.51
C ARG A 142 -11.62 11.61 -35.75
N ASP A 143 -12.82 11.62 -36.29
CA ASP A 143 -14.00 12.19 -35.63
C ASP A 143 -14.48 11.35 -34.44
N LEU A 144 -14.00 10.12 -34.30
CA LEU A 144 -14.20 9.26 -33.10
C LEU A 144 -13.25 9.62 -31.96
N ALA A 145 -12.16 10.34 -32.25
CA ALA A 145 -11.15 10.69 -31.26
C ALA A 145 -11.73 11.55 -30.15
N GLN A 146 -11.41 11.24 -28.91
CA GLN A 146 -11.84 11.96 -27.73
C GLN A 146 -10.67 12.69 -27.06
N PRO A 147 -10.91 13.86 -26.45
CA PRO A 147 -9.85 14.57 -25.75
C PRO A 147 -9.42 13.81 -24.48
N VAL A 148 -8.10 13.65 -24.32
CA VAL A 148 -7.52 13.01 -23.13
C VAL A 148 -7.67 13.89 -21.91
N SER A 149 -8.35 13.41 -20.88
CA SER A 149 -8.60 14.14 -19.63
C SER A 149 -7.45 13.96 -18.63
N SER A 150 -6.19 14.23 -19.03
CA SER A 150 -5.06 14.17 -18.11
C SER A 150 -4.44 15.56 -17.92
N THR A 151 -3.84 15.79 -16.73
CA THR A 151 -3.14 17.04 -16.41
C THR A 151 -1.97 17.30 -17.37
N ALA A 152 -1.30 16.23 -17.84
CA ALA A 152 -0.23 16.29 -18.81
C ALA A 152 -0.74 16.67 -20.22
N ALA A 153 -1.88 16.12 -20.66
CA ALA A 153 -2.50 16.45 -21.93
C ALA A 153 -3.02 17.91 -21.96
N LEU A 154 -3.57 18.40 -20.84
CA LEU A 154 -3.99 19.80 -20.69
C LEU A 154 -2.79 20.77 -20.76
N ALA A 155 -1.64 20.40 -20.23
CA ALA A 155 -0.40 21.19 -20.30
C ALA A 155 0.18 21.26 -21.73
N GLN A 156 -0.12 20.29 -22.60
CA GLN A 156 0.33 20.20 -24.00
C GLN A 156 -0.68 20.76 -25.01
N GLY A 157 -1.75 21.43 -24.57
CA GLY A 157 -2.71 22.08 -25.45
C GLY A 157 -3.89 21.21 -25.92
N GLY A 158 -4.12 20.06 -25.26
CA GLY A 158 -5.18 19.09 -25.56
C GLY A 158 -4.72 18.07 -26.62
N ALA A 159 -4.53 16.84 -26.20
CA ALA A 159 -4.26 15.71 -27.09
C ALA A 159 -5.49 14.83 -27.20
N ASN A 160 -5.69 14.19 -28.35
CA ASN A 160 -6.71 13.18 -28.54
C ASN A 160 -6.20 11.81 -28.05
N ASP A 161 -7.14 10.91 -27.78
CA ASP A 161 -6.85 9.55 -27.27
C ASP A 161 -6.23 8.62 -28.34
N ILE A 162 -6.55 8.85 -29.63
CA ILE A 162 -6.05 8.06 -30.75
C ILE A 162 -5.27 8.91 -31.76
N GLU A 163 -4.29 8.28 -32.38
CA GLU A 163 -3.59 8.73 -33.58
C GLU A 163 -4.01 7.87 -34.75
N VAL A 164 -4.29 8.50 -35.89
CA VAL A 164 -4.75 7.82 -37.09
C VAL A 164 -3.91 8.24 -38.27
N ASP A 165 -3.20 7.27 -38.83
CA ASP A 165 -2.37 7.41 -40.01
C ASP A 165 -2.94 6.60 -41.16
N ALA A 166 -2.69 7.04 -42.39
CA ALA A 166 -3.16 6.32 -43.56
C ALA A 166 -2.14 6.43 -44.71
N ALA A 167 -1.77 5.28 -45.27
CA ALA A 167 -0.89 5.17 -46.42
C ALA A 167 -1.30 3.99 -47.32
N ASN A 168 -1.34 4.21 -48.65
CA ASN A 168 -1.57 3.17 -49.67
C ASN A 168 -2.83 2.30 -49.40
N GLY A 169 -3.94 2.94 -48.99
CA GLY A 169 -5.19 2.24 -48.71
C GLY A 169 -5.21 1.45 -47.38
N VAL A 170 -4.17 1.60 -46.55
CA VAL A 170 -4.10 1.04 -45.19
C VAL A 170 -4.26 2.18 -44.18
N ILE A 171 -5.16 2.01 -43.24
CA ILE A 171 -5.37 2.95 -42.13
C ILE A 171 -4.92 2.26 -40.84
N THR A 172 -4.01 2.92 -40.12
CA THR A 172 -3.50 2.44 -38.83
C THR A 172 -4.01 3.34 -37.71
N VAL A 173 -4.59 2.73 -36.70
CA VAL A 173 -5.09 3.42 -35.50
C VAL A 173 -4.28 2.95 -34.31
N THR A 174 -3.71 3.90 -33.55
CA THR A 174 -2.94 3.64 -32.33
C THR A 174 -3.38 4.58 -31.22
N LEU A 175 -3.08 4.23 -29.96
CA LEU A 175 -3.25 5.16 -28.85
C LEU A 175 -2.18 6.25 -28.94
N SER A 176 -2.58 7.50 -28.72
CA SER A 176 -1.64 8.62 -28.63
C SER A 176 -0.70 8.46 -27.43
N GLU A 177 0.48 9.10 -27.47
CA GLU A 177 1.42 9.09 -26.35
C GLU A 177 0.78 9.63 -25.05
N ALA A 178 -0.07 10.66 -25.19
CA ALA A 178 -0.80 11.23 -24.06
C ALA A 178 -1.80 10.23 -23.43
N GLU A 179 -2.51 9.46 -24.27
CA GLU A 179 -3.46 8.45 -23.78
C GLU A 179 -2.73 7.22 -23.21
N ARG A 180 -1.60 6.82 -23.80
CA ARG A 180 -0.75 5.76 -23.21
C ARG A 180 -0.32 6.16 -21.80
N ALA A 181 0.25 7.35 -21.62
CA ALA A 181 0.65 7.83 -20.29
C ALA A 181 -0.52 7.95 -19.29
N ALA A 182 -1.70 8.35 -19.76
CA ALA A 182 -2.91 8.40 -18.93
C ALA A 182 -3.42 7.00 -18.57
N THR A 183 -3.29 6.04 -19.48
CA THR A 183 -3.65 4.63 -19.26
C THR A 183 -2.69 4.00 -18.26
N ASP A 184 -1.37 4.21 -18.37
CA ASP A 184 -0.38 3.73 -17.41
C ASP A 184 -0.70 4.21 -15.99
N GLU A 185 -0.94 5.52 -15.85
CA GLU A 185 -1.26 6.09 -14.55
C GLU A 185 -2.54 5.49 -13.95
N ARG A 186 -3.58 5.28 -14.78
CA ARG A 186 -4.85 4.67 -14.37
C ARG A 186 -4.67 3.21 -13.96
N THR A 187 -4.03 2.42 -14.83
CA THR A 187 -3.78 1.00 -14.64
C THR A 187 -2.96 0.73 -13.38
N LEU A 188 -1.85 1.47 -13.20
CA LEU A 188 -1.03 1.37 -11.98
C LEU A 188 -1.80 1.76 -10.72
N ARG A 189 -2.58 2.84 -10.76
CA ARG A 189 -3.38 3.27 -9.60
C ARG A 189 -4.43 2.21 -9.23
N GLN A 190 -5.09 1.65 -10.23
CA GLN A 190 -6.08 0.60 -10.04
C GLN A 190 -5.43 -0.70 -9.54
N ALA A 191 -4.29 -1.11 -10.12
CA ALA A 191 -3.54 -2.27 -9.65
C ALA A 191 -3.09 -2.12 -8.20
N LEU A 192 -2.55 -0.95 -7.81
CA LEU A 192 -2.17 -0.65 -6.42
C LEU A 192 -3.34 -0.80 -5.45
N GLU A 193 -4.53 -0.32 -5.83
CA GLU A 193 -5.73 -0.41 -5.00
C GLU A 193 -6.20 -1.86 -4.84
N ILE A 194 -6.19 -2.63 -5.91
CA ILE A 194 -6.60 -4.04 -5.91
C ILE A 194 -5.61 -4.89 -5.11
N ILE A 195 -4.30 -4.71 -5.34
CA ILE A 195 -3.26 -5.42 -4.58
C ILE A 195 -3.41 -5.11 -3.09
N ARG A 196 -3.66 -3.85 -2.72
CA ARG A 196 -3.90 -3.47 -1.33
C ARG A 196 -5.11 -4.20 -0.75
N ARG A 197 -6.24 -4.22 -1.45
CA ARG A 197 -7.44 -4.92 -0.99
C ARG A 197 -7.20 -6.42 -0.81
N ARG A 198 -6.49 -7.07 -1.74
CA ARG A 198 -6.17 -8.50 -1.63
C ARG A 198 -5.34 -8.81 -0.39
N ILE A 199 -4.32 -7.99 -0.13
CA ILE A 199 -3.45 -8.14 1.03
C ILE A 199 -4.20 -7.82 2.33
N ASP A 200 -5.05 -6.80 2.35
CA ASP A 200 -5.87 -6.42 3.51
C ASP A 200 -6.91 -7.50 3.85
N GLU A 201 -7.50 -8.18 2.84
CA GLU A 201 -8.45 -9.28 3.04
C GLU A 201 -7.82 -10.50 3.72
N VAL A 202 -6.53 -10.78 3.45
CA VAL A 202 -5.78 -11.86 4.12
C VAL A 202 -5.44 -11.51 5.57
N GLY A 203 -5.65 -10.25 5.98
CA GLY A 203 -5.44 -9.82 7.36
C GLY A 203 -3.98 -9.50 7.70
N THR A 204 -3.13 -9.32 6.70
CA THR A 204 -1.74 -8.94 6.93
C THR A 204 -1.64 -7.51 7.44
N ARG A 205 -0.71 -7.29 8.38
CA ARG A 205 -0.53 -5.98 9.01
C ARG A 205 0.38 -5.08 8.18
N GLU A 206 -0.14 -3.91 7.84
CA GLU A 206 0.59 -2.78 7.28
C GLU A 206 1.56 -3.11 6.12
N PRO A 207 1.03 -3.60 5.00
CA PRO A 207 1.84 -3.80 3.82
C PRO A 207 2.37 -2.46 3.31
N THR A 208 3.61 -2.44 2.84
CA THR A 208 4.16 -1.31 2.09
C THR A 208 3.94 -1.57 0.61
N ILE A 209 3.00 -0.87 0.00
CA ILE A 209 2.69 -0.99 -1.42
C ILE A 209 2.94 0.38 -2.06
N GLN A 210 3.93 0.48 -2.94
CA GLN A 210 4.37 1.75 -3.52
C GLN A 210 4.67 1.61 -5.00
N ARG A 211 4.33 2.65 -5.77
CA ARG A 211 4.79 2.78 -7.16
C ARG A 211 6.30 3.00 -7.20
N GLN A 212 6.99 2.28 -8.07
CA GLN A 212 8.41 2.41 -8.32
C GLN A 212 8.68 2.59 -9.83
N GLY A 213 8.84 3.82 -10.27
CA GLY A 213 8.98 4.13 -11.70
C GLY A 213 7.63 4.24 -12.43
N PRO A 214 7.62 4.10 -13.77
CA PRO A 214 6.42 4.27 -14.59
C PRO A 214 5.45 3.08 -14.51
N ASP A 215 5.95 1.86 -14.39
CA ASP A 215 5.26 0.59 -14.64
C ASP A 215 5.41 -0.46 -13.52
N ARG A 216 6.13 -0.14 -12.43
CA ARG A 216 6.45 -1.11 -11.37
C ARG A 216 5.79 -0.78 -10.05
N ILE A 217 5.49 -1.83 -9.30
CA ILE A 217 4.93 -1.79 -7.95
C ILE A 217 5.85 -2.56 -7.01
N LEU A 218 6.30 -1.90 -5.96
CA LEU A 218 7.01 -2.50 -4.84
C LEU A 218 5.99 -2.95 -3.79
N ILE A 219 6.04 -4.23 -3.41
CA ILE A 219 5.14 -4.84 -2.45
C ILE A 219 5.97 -5.49 -1.35
N GLN A 220 5.76 -5.05 -0.12
CA GLN A 220 6.44 -5.59 1.07
C GLN A 220 5.38 -5.92 2.10
N VAL A 221 5.30 -7.19 2.48
CA VAL A 221 4.30 -7.70 3.42
C VAL A 221 5.01 -8.35 4.60
N PRO A 222 5.04 -7.70 5.77
CA PRO A 222 5.58 -8.30 6.98
C PRO A 222 4.68 -9.45 7.48
N GLY A 223 5.30 -10.51 7.98
CA GLY A 223 4.61 -11.61 8.65
C GLY A 223 3.99 -12.67 7.74
N ILE A 224 4.07 -12.52 6.41
CA ILE A 224 3.69 -13.57 5.46
C ILE A 224 4.81 -14.63 5.39
N GLY A 225 4.43 -15.90 5.18
CA GLY A 225 5.38 -17.03 5.25
C GLY A 225 6.40 -17.06 4.13
N SER A 226 6.02 -16.69 2.91
CA SER A 226 6.90 -16.74 1.74
C SER A 226 6.52 -15.74 0.64
N ALA A 227 7.46 -15.48 -0.27
CA ALA A 227 7.20 -14.71 -1.47
C ALA A 227 6.23 -15.43 -2.42
N GLN A 228 6.24 -16.79 -2.41
CA GLN A 228 5.32 -17.56 -3.22
C GLN A 228 3.88 -17.39 -2.75
N GLU A 229 3.61 -17.52 -1.46
CA GLU A 229 2.30 -17.27 -0.86
C GLU A 229 1.77 -15.88 -1.21
N LEU A 230 2.64 -14.85 -1.15
CA LEU A 230 2.26 -13.50 -1.55
C LEU A 230 1.95 -13.42 -3.06
N LYS A 231 2.69 -14.13 -3.91
CA LYS A 231 2.40 -14.19 -5.35
C LYS A 231 1.06 -14.88 -5.64
N ASP A 232 0.72 -15.91 -4.92
CA ASP A 232 -0.54 -16.63 -5.07
C ASP A 232 -1.74 -15.73 -4.71
N ILE A 233 -1.59 -14.87 -3.69
CA ILE A 233 -2.60 -13.89 -3.28
C ILE A 233 -2.79 -12.79 -4.33
N ILE A 234 -1.70 -12.27 -4.93
CA ILE A 234 -1.78 -11.06 -5.77
C ILE A 234 -1.60 -11.34 -7.26
N GLY A 235 -1.05 -12.50 -7.64
CA GLY A 235 -0.54 -12.75 -8.99
C GLY A 235 -1.59 -13.04 -10.04
N THR A 236 -2.75 -13.54 -9.66
CA THR A 236 -3.84 -13.86 -10.60
C THR A 236 -4.59 -12.59 -11.00
N THR A 237 -4.96 -12.49 -12.29
CA THR A 237 -5.77 -11.37 -12.75
C THR A 237 -7.17 -11.42 -12.16
N ALA A 238 -7.70 -12.61 -11.89
CA ALA A 238 -9.03 -12.89 -11.35
C ALA A 238 -10.14 -12.20 -12.18
N GLN A 239 -10.00 -12.21 -13.50
CA GLN A 239 -11.01 -11.68 -14.41
C GLN A 239 -12.18 -12.67 -14.51
N LEU A 240 -13.24 -12.36 -13.75
CA LEU A 240 -14.46 -13.17 -13.77
C LEU A 240 -15.40 -12.64 -14.83
N THR A 241 -15.84 -13.53 -15.74
CA THR A 241 -16.89 -13.24 -16.71
C THR A 241 -17.95 -14.32 -16.71
N PHE A 242 -19.16 -13.92 -17.07
CA PHE A 242 -20.30 -14.82 -17.20
C PHE A 242 -20.77 -14.79 -18.64
N GLN A 243 -20.56 -15.89 -19.36
CA GLN A 243 -20.72 -15.96 -20.81
C GLN A 243 -21.73 -17.04 -21.24
N PRO A 244 -22.51 -16.76 -22.30
CA PRO A 244 -23.37 -17.77 -22.90
C PRO A 244 -22.57 -18.93 -23.49
N VAL A 245 -22.96 -20.17 -23.21
CA VAL A 245 -22.39 -21.34 -23.86
C VAL A 245 -23.13 -21.59 -25.18
N VAL A 246 -22.38 -21.54 -26.28
CA VAL A 246 -22.91 -21.87 -27.63
C VAL A 246 -22.91 -23.37 -27.86
N SER A 247 -21.77 -24.04 -27.60
CA SER A 247 -21.62 -25.48 -27.77
C SER A 247 -20.42 -26.00 -26.96
N ARG A 248 -20.25 -27.32 -26.93
CA ARG A 248 -18.99 -27.95 -26.53
C ARG A 248 -18.10 -28.07 -27.78
N ALA A 249 -16.86 -27.61 -27.68
CA ALA A 249 -15.89 -27.72 -28.75
C ALA A 249 -15.27 -29.12 -28.80
N SER A 250 -14.89 -29.57 -29.99
CA SER A 250 -14.27 -30.89 -30.20
C SER A 250 -12.80 -30.95 -29.79
N GLY A 251 -12.18 -29.78 -29.48
CA GLY A 251 -10.78 -29.65 -29.07
C GLY A 251 -10.30 -28.21 -29.17
N PRO A 252 -9.04 -27.94 -28.78
CA PRO A 252 -8.47 -26.61 -28.80
C PRO A 252 -8.35 -25.98 -30.18
N ASP A 253 -8.19 -26.83 -31.21
CA ASP A 253 -8.00 -26.43 -32.62
C ASP A 253 -9.33 -26.25 -33.37
N ALA A 254 -10.49 -26.29 -32.70
CA ALA A 254 -11.77 -26.04 -33.34
C ALA A 254 -11.86 -24.58 -33.79
N GLU A 255 -12.43 -24.32 -34.98
CA GLU A 255 -12.61 -22.96 -35.49
C GLU A 255 -13.85 -22.30 -34.82
N PRO A 256 -13.68 -21.25 -34.00
CA PRO A 256 -14.83 -20.55 -33.43
C PRO A 256 -15.58 -19.78 -34.49
N GLY A 257 -16.89 -19.61 -34.32
CA GLY A 257 -17.71 -18.75 -35.14
C GLY A 257 -17.38 -17.27 -34.96
N VAL A 258 -18.01 -16.41 -35.76
CA VAL A 258 -17.81 -14.95 -35.65
C VAL A 258 -18.40 -14.43 -34.34
N GLY A 259 -17.56 -13.94 -33.45
CA GLY A 259 -17.94 -13.47 -32.11
C GLY A 259 -17.93 -14.55 -31.03
N GLU A 260 -17.40 -15.73 -31.36
CA GLU A 260 -17.24 -16.82 -30.41
C GLU A 260 -15.77 -17.02 -30.04
N GLU A 261 -15.53 -17.67 -28.91
CA GLU A 261 -14.21 -18.08 -28.44
C GLU A 261 -14.26 -19.49 -27.84
N ILE A 262 -13.11 -20.17 -27.83
CA ILE A 262 -13.00 -21.53 -27.31
C ILE A 262 -12.11 -21.49 -26.09
N LEU A 263 -12.67 -21.86 -24.93
CA LEU A 263 -11.95 -21.88 -23.66
C LEU A 263 -11.91 -23.29 -23.06
N PRO A 264 -10.80 -23.68 -22.40
CA PRO A 264 -10.68 -24.94 -21.70
C PRO A 264 -11.55 -24.97 -20.45
N SER A 265 -11.97 -26.15 -20.02
CA SER A 265 -12.60 -26.37 -18.72
C SER A 265 -11.55 -26.64 -17.66
N LEU A 266 -11.65 -25.95 -16.52
CA LEU A 266 -10.83 -26.22 -15.34
C LEU A 266 -11.31 -27.51 -14.62
N ASP A 267 -12.62 -27.78 -14.65
CA ASP A 267 -13.27 -28.88 -13.91
C ASP A 267 -13.10 -30.26 -14.60
N GLU A 268 -13.04 -30.29 -15.93
CA GLU A 268 -12.90 -31.53 -16.74
C GLU A 268 -11.72 -31.41 -17.72
N GLU A 269 -10.65 -32.13 -17.47
CA GLU A 269 -9.45 -32.15 -18.32
C GLU A 269 -9.76 -32.63 -19.75
N GLY A 270 -9.39 -31.80 -20.75
CA GLY A 270 -9.65 -32.10 -22.17
C GLY A 270 -11.03 -31.69 -22.68
N LEU A 271 -11.88 -31.06 -21.86
CA LEU A 271 -13.14 -30.49 -22.30
C LEU A 271 -12.94 -29.00 -22.66
N TYR A 272 -13.53 -28.59 -23.78
CA TYR A 272 -13.52 -27.22 -24.28
C TYR A 272 -14.94 -26.74 -24.53
N TYR A 273 -15.20 -25.45 -24.24
CA TYR A 273 -16.47 -24.81 -24.51
C TYR A 273 -16.31 -23.73 -25.57
N THR A 274 -17.26 -23.66 -26.51
CA THR A 274 -17.45 -22.52 -27.40
C THR A 274 -18.39 -21.55 -26.72
N LEU A 275 -17.92 -20.36 -26.44
CA LEU A 275 -18.64 -19.31 -25.71
C LEU A 275 -18.89 -18.10 -26.62
N ASP A 276 -19.94 -17.33 -26.34
CA ASP A 276 -20.08 -15.99 -26.90
C ASP A 276 -19.04 -15.09 -26.23
N ARG A 277 -18.19 -14.45 -27.02
CA ARG A 277 -17.13 -13.55 -26.52
C ARG A 277 -17.67 -12.37 -25.73
N THR A 278 -18.95 -12.02 -25.88
CA THR A 278 -19.58 -10.90 -25.17
C THR A 278 -20.16 -11.41 -23.85
N PRO A 279 -19.55 -11.05 -22.70
CA PRO A 279 -20.07 -11.48 -21.41
C PRO A 279 -21.40 -10.78 -21.10
N VAL A 280 -22.31 -11.45 -20.44
CA VAL A 280 -23.56 -10.91 -19.92
C VAL A 280 -23.31 -10.06 -18.68
N VAL A 281 -22.41 -10.53 -17.81
CA VAL A 281 -22.00 -9.87 -16.56
C VAL A 281 -20.51 -10.15 -16.36
N THR A 282 -19.81 -9.17 -15.80
CA THR A 282 -18.38 -9.28 -15.46
C THR A 282 -18.14 -9.14 -13.96
N GLY A 283 -16.95 -9.49 -13.50
CA GLY A 283 -16.54 -9.33 -12.10
C GLY A 283 -16.61 -7.88 -11.58
N GLU A 284 -16.58 -6.88 -12.46
CA GLU A 284 -16.75 -5.48 -12.06
C GLU A 284 -18.10 -5.17 -11.43
N GLN A 285 -19.12 -5.96 -11.76
CA GLN A 285 -20.47 -5.83 -11.21
C GLN A 285 -20.67 -6.64 -9.92
N LEU A 286 -19.64 -7.36 -9.47
CA LEU A 286 -19.66 -8.15 -8.25
C LEU A 286 -19.49 -7.22 -7.04
N VAL A 287 -20.34 -7.39 -6.03
CA VAL A 287 -20.33 -6.59 -4.79
C VAL A 287 -19.76 -7.41 -3.63
N ASP A 288 -20.00 -8.72 -3.65
CA ASP A 288 -19.65 -9.60 -2.55
C ASP A 288 -19.37 -11.01 -3.06
N ALA A 289 -18.39 -11.67 -2.45
CA ALA A 289 -18.07 -13.09 -2.67
C ALA A 289 -17.64 -13.70 -1.34
N GLN A 290 -18.23 -14.85 -0.97
CA GLN A 290 -17.98 -15.52 0.30
C GLN A 290 -17.81 -17.01 0.10
N PRO A 291 -16.85 -17.66 0.81
CA PRO A 291 -16.76 -19.11 0.81
C PRO A 291 -18.06 -19.70 1.36
N SER A 292 -18.52 -20.78 0.76
CA SER A 292 -19.78 -21.46 1.07
C SER A 292 -19.66 -22.96 0.79
N PHE A 293 -20.76 -23.68 0.94
CA PHE A 293 -20.86 -25.07 0.54
C PHE A 293 -22.06 -25.25 -0.39
N ASP A 294 -21.92 -26.11 -1.38
CA ASP A 294 -23.00 -26.48 -2.26
C ASP A 294 -24.02 -27.42 -1.56
N GLN A 295 -25.07 -27.85 -2.28
CA GLN A 295 -26.09 -28.75 -1.75
C GLN A 295 -25.55 -30.14 -1.39
N ASN A 296 -24.39 -30.51 -1.88
CA ASN A 296 -23.72 -31.79 -1.63
C ASN A 296 -22.66 -31.69 -0.51
N GLY A 297 -22.48 -30.47 0.07
CA GLY A 297 -21.47 -30.21 1.08
C GLY A 297 -20.06 -30.02 0.52
N GLN A 298 -19.92 -29.78 -0.79
CA GLN A 298 -18.63 -29.45 -1.42
C GLN A 298 -18.34 -27.96 -1.29
N PRO A 299 -17.06 -27.58 -1.12
CA PRO A 299 -16.68 -26.17 -1.06
C PRO A 299 -17.09 -25.43 -2.34
N ALA A 300 -17.60 -24.21 -2.17
CA ALA A 300 -18.14 -23.38 -3.24
C ALA A 300 -17.98 -21.91 -2.89
N VAL A 301 -18.24 -20.99 -3.81
CA VAL A 301 -18.21 -19.56 -3.58
C VAL A 301 -19.59 -18.96 -3.85
N ASN A 302 -20.19 -18.34 -2.85
CA ASN A 302 -21.41 -17.57 -3.01
C ASN A 302 -21.08 -16.17 -3.48
N PHE A 303 -21.76 -15.65 -4.50
CA PHE A 303 -21.52 -14.33 -5.04
C PHE A 303 -22.81 -13.50 -5.13
N ARG A 304 -22.64 -12.17 -5.19
CA ARG A 304 -23.73 -11.22 -5.36
C ARG A 304 -23.30 -10.03 -6.22
N PHE A 305 -24.12 -9.72 -7.23
CA PHE A 305 -23.95 -8.57 -8.10
C PHE A 305 -24.55 -7.28 -7.53
N ASN A 306 -24.08 -6.14 -8.04
CA ASN A 306 -24.74 -4.85 -7.87
C ASN A 306 -26.06 -4.81 -8.64
N SER A 307 -26.82 -3.73 -8.50
CA SER A 307 -28.16 -3.59 -9.13
C SER A 307 -28.12 -3.62 -10.67
N GLN A 308 -27.01 -3.24 -11.31
CA GLN A 308 -26.86 -3.31 -12.76
C GLN A 308 -26.58 -4.75 -13.21
N GLY A 309 -25.62 -5.44 -12.59
CA GLY A 309 -25.33 -6.84 -12.86
C GLY A 309 -26.51 -7.74 -12.55
N ALA A 310 -27.21 -7.50 -11.43
CA ALA A 310 -28.40 -8.25 -11.04
C ALA A 310 -29.53 -8.17 -12.10
N ARG A 311 -29.73 -7.00 -12.72
CA ARG A 311 -30.70 -6.86 -13.83
C ARG A 311 -30.24 -7.63 -15.06
N ALA A 312 -29.00 -7.44 -15.53
CA ALA A 312 -28.49 -8.12 -16.72
C ALA A 312 -28.51 -9.63 -16.54
N PHE A 313 -28.08 -10.13 -15.38
CA PHE A 313 -28.11 -11.54 -15.02
C PHE A 313 -29.55 -12.08 -14.89
N GLY A 314 -30.44 -11.31 -14.27
CA GLY A 314 -31.87 -11.66 -14.16
C GLY A 314 -32.55 -11.75 -15.52
N ASP A 315 -32.41 -10.73 -16.35
CA ASP A 315 -33.00 -10.71 -17.71
C ASP A 315 -32.48 -11.86 -18.56
N TYR A 316 -31.18 -12.14 -18.50
CA TYR A 316 -30.58 -13.26 -19.24
C TYR A 316 -31.08 -14.61 -18.72
N THR A 317 -31.07 -14.85 -17.41
CA THR A 317 -31.54 -16.12 -16.82
C THR A 317 -33.03 -16.34 -17.07
N ALA A 318 -33.86 -15.29 -17.12
CA ALA A 318 -35.28 -15.42 -17.46
C ALA A 318 -35.49 -15.89 -18.91
N ALA A 319 -34.67 -15.39 -19.86
CA ALA A 319 -34.78 -15.70 -21.27
C ALA A 319 -34.17 -17.07 -21.65
N ASN A 320 -33.25 -17.61 -20.85
CA ASN A 320 -32.42 -18.77 -21.19
C ASN A 320 -32.52 -19.92 -20.17
N ILE A 321 -33.70 -20.13 -19.60
CA ILE A 321 -33.93 -21.28 -18.70
C ILE A 321 -33.71 -22.58 -19.46
N GLY A 322 -32.92 -23.50 -18.90
CA GLY A 322 -32.54 -24.78 -19.53
C GLY A 322 -31.28 -24.72 -20.36
N SER A 323 -30.67 -23.57 -20.57
CA SER A 323 -29.41 -23.37 -21.28
C SER A 323 -28.22 -23.37 -20.31
N PRO A 324 -27.06 -23.89 -20.71
CA PRO A 324 -25.83 -23.79 -19.93
C PRO A 324 -25.29 -22.35 -19.97
N PHE A 325 -24.64 -21.94 -18.88
CA PHE A 325 -24.09 -20.61 -18.70
C PHE A 325 -22.70 -20.71 -18.05
N ALA A 326 -21.67 -20.31 -18.79
CA ALA A 326 -20.30 -20.48 -18.33
C ALA A 326 -19.89 -19.40 -17.34
N ILE A 327 -19.19 -19.80 -16.30
CA ILE A 327 -18.46 -18.95 -15.36
C ILE A 327 -16.98 -19.10 -15.73
N VAL A 328 -16.38 -18.02 -16.25
CA VAL A 328 -15.02 -18.00 -16.77
C VAL A 328 -14.15 -17.15 -15.84
N LEU A 329 -13.00 -17.67 -15.47
CA LEU A 329 -11.98 -16.98 -14.69
C LEU A 329 -10.65 -17.08 -15.43
N ASP A 330 -10.04 -15.93 -15.75
CA ASP A 330 -8.72 -15.87 -16.42
C ASP A 330 -8.63 -16.78 -17.65
N ASP A 331 -9.63 -16.69 -18.55
CA ASP A 331 -9.76 -17.47 -19.78
C ASP A 331 -9.93 -19.01 -19.59
N GLU A 332 -10.32 -19.44 -18.40
CA GLU A 332 -10.66 -20.83 -18.12
C GLU A 332 -12.10 -20.95 -17.59
N VAL A 333 -12.85 -21.95 -18.07
CA VAL A 333 -14.22 -22.20 -17.60
C VAL A 333 -14.17 -22.98 -16.29
N ILE A 334 -14.46 -22.30 -15.18
CA ILE A 334 -14.56 -22.93 -13.85
C ILE A 334 -15.74 -23.89 -13.81
N SER A 335 -16.89 -23.46 -14.34
CA SER A 335 -18.15 -24.19 -14.26
C SER A 335 -19.10 -23.72 -15.35
N ALA A 336 -19.91 -24.62 -15.89
CA ALA A 336 -20.95 -24.29 -16.86
C ALA A 336 -22.32 -24.86 -16.44
N PRO A 337 -22.90 -24.37 -15.34
CA PRO A 337 -24.18 -24.86 -14.83
C PRO A 337 -25.35 -24.56 -15.79
N VAL A 338 -26.36 -25.41 -15.79
CA VAL A 338 -27.61 -25.16 -16.49
C VAL A 338 -28.51 -24.24 -15.67
N ILE A 339 -29.03 -23.19 -16.28
CA ILE A 339 -29.96 -22.25 -15.67
C ILE A 339 -31.27 -22.98 -15.36
N GLN A 340 -31.56 -23.19 -14.10
CA GLN A 340 -32.78 -23.94 -13.66
C GLN A 340 -34.01 -23.05 -13.52
N SER A 341 -33.80 -21.77 -13.19
CA SER A 341 -34.88 -20.82 -12.96
C SER A 341 -34.41 -19.38 -13.15
N HIS A 342 -35.35 -18.45 -13.29
CA HIS A 342 -35.09 -17.02 -13.26
C HIS A 342 -34.46 -16.59 -11.92
N ILE A 343 -33.35 -15.82 -11.96
CA ILE A 343 -32.57 -15.37 -10.78
C ILE A 343 -32.60 -13.84 -10.70
N PRO A 344 -33.70 -13.22 -10.24
CA PRO A 344 -33.84 -11.76 -10.23
C PRO A 344 -32.99 -11.08 -9.14
N GLY A 345 -32.53 -11.84 -8.15
CA GLY A 345 -31.74 -11.31 -7.02
C GLY A 345 -30.27 -11.05 -7.34
N GLY A 346 -29.79 -11.50 -8.50
CA GLY A 346 -28.39 -11.31 -8.92
C GLY A 346 -27.37 -11.96 -8.00
N SER A 347 -27.74 -13.06 -7.33
CA SER A 347 -26.85 -13.87 -6.50
C SER A 347 -26.84 -15.30 -7.00
N GLY A 348 -25.72 -15.98 -6.84
CA GLY A 348 -25.53 -17.36 -7.24
C GLY A 348 -24.39 -18.01 -6.48
N ILE A 349 -24.11 -19.25 -6.84
CA ILE A 349 -23.05 -20.03 -6.25
C ILE A 349 -22.15 -20.56 -7.38
N ILE A 350 -20.84 -20.38 -7.24
CA ILE A 350 -19.82 -20.96 -8.10
C ILE A 350 -19.46 -22.30 -7.49
N THR A 351 -19.72 -23.36 -8.22
CA THR A 351 -19.37 -24.74 -7.84
C THR A 351 -18.28 -25.24 -8.74
N GLY A 352 -17.40 -26.08 -8.21
CA GLY A 352 -16.28 -26.72 -8.89
C GLY A 352 -15.63 -27.73 -7.96
N ASN A 353 -14.55 -28.37 -8.39
CA ASN A 353 -13.78 -29.30 -7.56
C ASN A 353 -12.83 -28.56 -6.61
N PHE A 354 -13.34 -27.60 -5.83
CA PHE A 354 -12.53 -26.78 -4.93
C PHE A 354 -12.24 -27.50 -3.61
N THR A 355 -11.04 -27.27 -3.10
CA THR A 355 -10.74 -27.43 -1.68
C THR A 355 -11.32 -26.26 -0.87
N ILE A 356 -11.34 -26.35 0.47
CA ILE A 356 -11.76 -25.26 1.34
C ILE A 356 -10.85 -24.04 1.15
N GLU A 357 -9.55 -24.27 1.02
CA GLU A 357 -8.54 -23.25 0.82
C GLU A 357 -8.74 -22.53 -0.52
N GLU A 358 -8.85 -23.26 -1.64
CA GLU A 358 -9.08 -22.70 -2.97
C GLU A 358 -10.40 -21.90 -3.05
N SER A 359 -11.47 -22.37 -2.43
CA SER A 359 -12.75 -21.64 -2.39
C SER A 359 -12.66 -20.36 -1.58
N THR A 360 -11.86 -20.35 -0.50
CA THR A 360 -11.61 -19.17 0.33
C THR A 360 -10.77 -18.15 -0.45
N ASP A 361 -9.69 -18.59 -1.07
CA ASP A 361 -8.81 -17.73 -1.87
C ASP A 361 -9.54 -17.12 -3.07
N LEU A 362 -10.33 -17.93 -3.77
CA LEU A 362 -11.18 -17.45 -4.86
C LEU A 362 -12.18 -16.38 -4.38
N ALA A 363 -12.80 -16.58 -3.23
CA ALA A 363 -13.73 -15.59 -2.67
C ALA A 363 -13.01 -14.28 -2.32
N VAL A 364 -11.80 -14.34 -1.78
CA VAL A 364 -10.94 -13.17 -1.50
C VAL A 364 -10.59 -12.43 -2.80
N LEU A 365 -10.11 -13.16 -3.81
CA LEU A 365 -9.74 -12.60 -5.11
C LEU A 365 -10.92 -11.90 -5.79
N LEU A 366 -12.08 -12.55 -5.82
CA LEU A 366 -13.29 -12.00 -6.43
C LEU A 366 -13.82 -10.76 -5.69
N ARG A 367 -13.73 -10.75 -4.35
CA ARG A 367 -14.15 -9.60 -3.52
C ARG A 367 -13.23 -8.40 -3.70
N ALA A 368 -11.92 -8.65 -3.77
CA ALA A 368 -10.92 -7.60 -3.99
C ALA A 368 -10.99 -7.02 -5.40
N GLY A 369 -11.45 -7.80 -6.37
CA GLY A 369 -11.61 -7.42 -7.77
C GLY A 369 -10.47 -7.85 -8.69
N ALA A 370 -10.74 -7.76 -10.00
CA ALA A 370 -9.81 -8.12 -11.05
C ALA A 370 -8.68 -7.10 -11.22
N LEU A 371 -7.44 -7.57 -11.40
CA LEU A 371 -6.35 -6.71 -11.82
C LEU A 371 -6.59 -6.21 -13.25
N PRO A 372 -6.29 -4.95 -13.55
CA PRO A 372 -6.49 -4.37 -14.87
C PRO A 372 -5.48 -4.90 -15.91
N ALA A 373 -4.38 -5.48 -15.46
CA ALA A 373 -3.31 -6.05 -16.27
C ALA A 373 -2.57 -7.16 -15.50
N GLY A 374 -1.90 -8.05 -16.23
CA GLY A 374 -1.03 -9.06 -15.66
C GLY A 374 0.16 -8.45 -14.90
N LEU A 375 0.73 -9.23 -13.98
CA LEU A 375 1.92 -8.85 -13.21
C LEU A 375 3.07 -9.78 -13.56
N THR A 376 4.23 -9.21 -13.89
CA THR A 376 5.48 -9.93 -14.01
C THR A 376 6.37 -9.63 -12.81
N PHE A 377 6.78 -10.65 -12.05
CA PHE A 377 7.61 -10.46 -10.87
C PHE A 377 9.08 -10.38 -11.27
N LEU A 378 9.70 -9.21 -11.06
CA LEU A 378 11.10 -8.91 -11.39
C LEU A 378 12.06 -9.29 -10.27
N GLU A 379 11.65 -9.08 -9.03
CA GLU A 379 12.41 -9.44 -7.84
C GLU A 379 11.50 -10.07 -6.79
N GLU A 380 12.03 -11.10 -6.13
CA GLU A 380 11.40 -11.74 -4.99
C GLU A 380 12.41 -12.02 -3.89
N ARG A 381 12.03 -11.74 -2.65
CA ARG A 381 12.82 -12.07 -1.46
C ARG A 381 11.89 -12.50 -0.34
N THR A 382 12.22 -13.62 0.27
CA THR A 382 11.61 -14.05 1.52
C THR A 382 12.61 -13.82 2.66
N ILE A 383 12.19 -13.10 3.69
CA ILE A 383 12.98 -12.88 4.91
C ILE A 383 12.34 -13.73 5.99
N GLY A 384 13.07 -14.79 6.40
CA GLY A 384 12.59 -15.69 7.45
C GLY A 384 12.45 -14.97 8.80
N PRO A 385 11.45 -15.30 9.63
CA PRO A 385 11.25 -14.70 10.95
C PRO A 385 12.46 -14.85 11.88
N GLU A 386 13.24 -15.92 11.74
CA GLU A 386 14.45 -16.17 12.54
C GLU A 386 15.52 -15.09 12.30
N LEU A 387 15.73 -14.66 11.04
CA LEU A 387 16.67 -13.59 10.72
C LEU A 387 16.24 -12.24 11.32
N GLY A 388 14.94 -12.00 11.36
CA GLY A 388 14.35 -10.82 12.01
C GLY A 388 14.59 -10.86 13.53
N ALA A 389 14.33 -11.98 14.18
CA ALA A 389 14.53 -12.17 15.62
C ALA A 389 15.99 -11.96 16.04
N ASP A 390 16.95 -12.53 15.30
CA ASP A 390 18.39 -12.35 15.55
C ASP A 390 18.80 -10.88 15.39
N SER A 391 18.27 -10.20 14.37
CA SER A 391 18.53 -8.77 14.13
C SER A 391 17.97 -7.89 15.23
N ILE A 392 16.76 -8.20 15.74
CA ILE A 392 16.16 -7.52 16.90
C ILE A 392 17.02 -7.73 18.14
N ALA A 393 17.42 -8.98 18.45
CA ALA A 393 18.24 -9.29 19.61
C ALA A 393 19.59 -8.56 19.58
N ALA A 394 20.27 -8.57 18.44
CA ALA A 394 21.52 -7.84 18.25
C ALA A 394 21.31 -6.32 18.39
N GLY A 395 20.25 -5.76 17.80
CA GLY A 395 19.89 -4.36 17.91
C GLY A 395 19.54 -3.92 19.33
N GLN A 396 18.80 -4.75 20.08
CA GLN A 396 18.49 -4.50 21.50
C GLN A 396 19.75 -4.47 22.37
N ILE A 397 20.65 -5.45 22.19
CA ILE A 397 21.92 -5.50 22.93
C ILE A 397 22.76 -4.26 22.61
N ALA A 398 22.92 -3.93 21.32
CA ALA A 398 23.70 -2.75 20.90
C ALA A 398 23.11 -1.45 21.50
N THR A 399 21.78 -1.30 21.46
CA THR A 399 21.09 -0.14 22.04
C THR A 399 21.28 -0.08 23.55
N ALA A 400 21.13 -1.20 24.26
CA ALA A 400 21.30 -1.26 25.71
C ALA A 400 22.73 -0.90 26.12
N VAL A 401 23.74 -1.43 25.42
CA VAL A 401 25.17 -1.13 25.68
C VAL A 401 25.48 0.34 25.42
N ALA A 402 25.04 0.88 24.28
CA ALA A 402 25.24 2.29 23.94
C ALA A 402 24.57 3.22 24.97
N PHE A 403 23.33 2.90 25.35
CA PHE A 403 22.58 3.65 26.35
C PHE A 403 23.24 3.64 27.72
N ALA A 404 23.65 2.46 28.22
CA ALA A 404 24.36 2.33 29.49
C ALA A 404 25.68 3.10 29.49
N ALA A 405 26.45 3.01 28.41
CA ALA A 405 27.71 3.73 28.27
C ALA A 405 27.52 5.25 28.34
N VAL A 406 26.50 5.77 27.66
CA VAL A 406 26.16 7.20 27.68
C VAL A 406 25.69 7.66 29.07
N LEU A 407 24.83 6.87 29.75
CA LEU A 407 24.37 7.19 31.10
C LEU A 407 25.56 7.30 32.10
N ILE A 408 26.47 6.35 32.03
CA ILE A 408 27.67 6.34 32.87
C ILE A 408 28.57 7.54 32.56
N PHE A 409 28.84 7.78 31.26
CA PHE A 409 29.66 8.91 30.82
C PHE A 409 29.11 10.24 31.36
N MET A 410 27.79 10.48 31.24
CA MET A 410 27.15 11.71 31.69
C MET A 410 27.26 11.93 33.21
N VAL A 411 27.07 10.89 33.98
CA VAL A 411 27.21 11.00 35.46
C VAL A 411 28.66 11.26 35.85
N VAL A 412 29.64 10.57 35.23
CA VAL A 412 31.07 10.74 35.52
C VAL A 412 31.55 12.14 35.10
N SER A 413 31.13 12.67 33.96
CA SER A 413 31.63 13.93 33.41
C SER A 413 30.93 15.18 34.00
N TYR A 414 29.62 15.09 34.30
CA TYR A 414 28.80 16.22 34.70
C TYR A 414 28.08 16.06 36.04
N GLY A 415 28.35 14.99 36.79
CA GLY A 415 27.81 14.79 38.13
C GLY A 415 26.28 14.92 38.20
N LEU A 416 25.79 15.83 39.03
CA LEU A 416 24.35 16.02 39.22
C LEU A 416 23.63 16.51 37.95
N PHE A 417 24.27 17.37 37.15
CA PHE A 417 23.72 17.83 35.88
C PHE A 417 23.62 16.67 34.88
N GLY A 418 24.58 15.73 34.94
CA GLY A 418 24.52 14.48 34.18
C GLY A 418 23.32 13.59 34.54
N ILE A 419 22.92 13.57 35.83
CA ILE A 419 21.68 12.86 36.23
C ILE A 419 20.44 13.52 35.63
N PHE A 420 20.36 14.85 35.57
CA PHE A 420 19.23 15.53 34.92
C PHE A 420 19.20 15.27 33.43
N ALA A 421 20.36 15.25 32.77
CA ALA A 421 20.45 14.88 31.34
C ALA A 421 20.04 13.42 31.12
N ASN A 422 20.40 12.50 32.00
CA ASN A 422 20.00 11.08 31.90
C ASN A 422 18.48 10.91 32.04
N ILE A 423 17.82 11.64 32.96
CA ILE A 423 16.36 11.65 33.06
C ILE A 423 15.75 12.17 31.76
N ALA A 424 16.28 13.25 31.21
CA ALA A 424 15.79 13.81 29.95
C ALA A 424 16.03 12.85 28.78
N LEU A 425 17.11 12.09 28.75
CA LEU A 425 17.40 11.08 27.75
C LEU A 425 16.39 9.91 27.80
N ILE A 426 16.07 9.41 29.00
CA ILE A 426 15.03 8.39 29.18
C ILE A 426 13.69 8.89 28.67
N LEU A 427 13.31 10.12 29.01
CA LEU A 427 12.09 10.75 28.55
C LEU A 427 12.10 11.00 27.04
N ASN A 428 13.27 11.31 26.47
CA ASN A 428 13.43 11.47 25.03
C ASN A 428 13.11 10.18 24.28
N ILE A 429 13.65 9.03 24.73
CA ILE A 429 13.36 7.74 24.11
C ILE A 429 11.86 7.41 24.24
N ALA A 430 11.27 7.65 25.40
CA ALA A 430 9.84 7.42 25.58
C ALA A 430 8.99 8.32 24.67
N LEU A 431 9.34 9.61 24.52
CA LEU A 431 8.68 10.52 23.60
C LEU A 431 8.83 10.08 22.14
N LEU A 432 10.02 9.59 21.76
CA LEU A 432 10.25 9.06 20.42
C LEU A 432 9.34 7.87 20.13
N PHE A 433 9.32 6.85 21.00
CA PHE A 433 8.42 5.72 20.84
C PHE A 433 6.95 6.10 20.86
N GLY A 434 6.56 7.05 21.72
CA GLY A 434 5.20 7.58 21.75
C GLY A 434 4.79 8.26 20.44
N LEU A 435 5.69 9.04 19.83
CA LEU A 435 5.45 9.66 18.51
C LEU A 435 5.39 8.61 17.40
N LEU A 436 6.31 7.63 17.39
CA LEU A 436 6.31 6.56 16.40
C LEU A 436 5.02 5.75 16.45
N SER A 437 4.53 5.43 17.66
CA SER A 437 3.25 4.73 17.84
C SER A 437 2.04 5.58 17.42
N LEU A 438 2.06 6.87 17.72
CA LEU A 438 0.96 7.79 17.39
C LEU A 438 0.75 7.92 15.88
N ILE A 439 1.82 7.90 15.09
CA ILE A 439 1.77 8.03 13.63
C ILE A 439 1.78 6.67 12.91
N GLY A 440 1.80 5.54 13.64
CA GLY A 440 1.90 4.21 13.04
C GLY A 440 3.19 4.02 12.23
N ALA A 441 4.32 4.52 12.71
CA ALA A 441 5.58 4.43 11.96
C ALA A 441 6.15 3.01 11.98
N THR A 442 6.69 2.58 10.83
CA THR A 442 7.34 1.28 10.71
C THR A 442 8.80 1.35 11.14
N LEU A 443 9.15 0.59 12.17
CA LEU A 443 10.52 0.43 12.65
C LEU A 443 11.25 -0.62 11.81
N THR A 444 12.37 -0.21 11.21
CA THR A 444 13.25 -1.06 10.40
C THR A 444 14.59 -1.25 11.09
N LEU A 445 15.43 -2.18 10.63
CA LEU A 445 16.78 -2.36 11.18
C LEU A 445 17.62 -1.08 11.10
N PRO A 446 17.69 -0.34 9.99
CA PRO A 446 18.28 1.01 9.97
C PRO A 446 17.58 1.99 10.91
N GLY A 447 16.25 1.85 11.14
CA GLY A 447 15.51 2.66 12.11
C GLY A 447 16.01 2.44 13.55
N ILE A 448 16.32 1.20 13.93
CA ILE A 448 16.98 0.91 15.23
C ILE A 448 18.34 1.62 15.30
N ALA A 449 19.15 1.55 14.23
CA ALA A 449 20.42 2.29 14.17
C ALA A 449 20.20 3.81 14.32
N GLY A 450 19.11 4.35 13.75
CA GLY A 450 18.67 5.74 13.93
C GLY A 450 18.36 6.08 15.40
N ILE A 451 17.71 5.16 16.13
CA ILE A 451 17.47 5.34 17.58
C ILE A 451 18.79 5.39 18.35
N VAL A 452 19.73 4.47 18.08
CA VAL A 452 21.05 4.46 18.73
C VAL A 452 21.81 5.75 18.45
N LEU A 453 21.79 6.22 17.21
CA LEU A 453 22.38 7.51 16.83
C LEU A 453 21.73 8.68 17.57
N THR A 454 20.40 8.67 17.68
CA THR A 454 19.64 9.71 18.40
C THR A 454 20.00 9.74 19.88
N VAL A 455 20.28 8.61 20.53
CA VAL A 455 20.77 8.57 21.94
C VAL A 455 22.06 9.38 22.09
N GLY A 456 22.99 9.23 21.15
CA GLY A 456 24.23 10.03 21.15
C GLY A 456 23.96 11.52 20.95
N MET A 457 23.16 11.89 19.93
CA MET A 457 22.84 13.29 19.61
C MET A 457 22.00 13.97 20.70
N ALA A 458 21.13 13.24 21.39
CA ALA A 458 20.32 13.81 22.48
C ALA A 458 21.15 14.26 23.66
N VAL A 459 22.28 13.60 23.89
CA VAL A 459 23.23 13.99 24.94
C VAL A 459 24.05 15.19 24.51
N ASP A 460 24.44 15.29 23.25
CA ASP A 460 25.27 16.38 22.72
C ASP A 460 24.66 17.77 22.99
N ALA A 461 23.36 17.93 22.79
CA ALA A 461 22.64 19.16 23.11
C ALA A 461 22.78 19.55 24.62
N ASN A 462 22.69 18.56 25.51
CA ASN A 462 22.88 18.79 26.95
C ASN A 462 24.33 19.13 27.29
N VAL A 463 25.31 18.47 26.68
CA VAL A 463 26.74 18.72 26.81
C VAL A 463 27.08 20.16 26.41
N LEU A 464 26.59 20.62 25.25
CA LEU A 464 26.77 22.00 24.79
C LEU A 464 26.25 23.03 25.82
N VAL A 465 25.07 22.78 26.38
CA VAL A 465 24.50 23.64 27.43
C VAL A 465 25.39 23.63 28.68
N PHE A 466 25.84 22.45 29.14
CA PHE A 466 26.62 22.29 30.37
C PHE A 466 28.00 22.91 30.23
N GLU A 467 28.70 22.70 29.13
CA GLU A 467 29.99 23.37 28.89
C GLU A 467 29.81 24.89 28.80
N ARG A 468 28.73 25.37 28.19
CA ARG A 468 28.44 26.81 28.17
C ARG A 468 28.15 27.36 29.56
N ILE A 469 27.40 26.64 30.40
CA ILE A 469 27.21 27.02 31.82
C ILE A 469 28.57 27.04 32.54
N ARG A 470 29.44 26.05 32.32
CA ARG A 470 30.77 25.97 32.92
C ARG A 470 31.66 27.16 32.53
N GLU A 471 31.58 27.64 31.27
CA GLU A 471 32.25 28.85 30.82
C GLU A 471 31.67 30.11 31.48
N GLU A 472 30.35 30.24 31.50
CA GLU A 472 29.68 31.41 32.08
C GLU A 472 29.86 31.50 33.63
N LEU A 473 30.07 30.39 34.32
CA LEU A 473 30.39 30.37 35.75
C LEU A 473 31.69 31.12 36.08
N LYS A 474 32.62 31.24 35.14
CA LYS A 474 33.90 31.98 35.33
C LYS A 474 33.70 33.51 35.33
N THR A 475 32.63 34.02 34.70
CA THR A 475 32.43 35.44 34.41
C THR A 475 31.12 36.00 35.00
N ALA A 476 30.11 35.18 35.22
CA ALA A 476 28.77 35.58 35.65
C ALA A 476 28.72 35.97 37.14
N ARG A 477 27.79 36.88 37.47
CA ARG A 477 27.54 37.35 38.87
C ARG A 477 26.77 36.31 39.72
N GLY A 478 27.02 35.03 39.53
CA GLY A 478 26.43 33.95 40.32
C GLY A 478 25.80 32.83 39.48
N PRO A 479 25.52 31.67 40.13
CA PRO A 479 25.10 30.44 39.42
C PRO A 479 23.81 30.59 38.61
N ALA A 480 22.82 31.33 39.13
CA ALA A 480 21.54 31.55 38.44
C ALA A 480 21.74 32.23 37.08
N ARG A 481 22.59 33.27 37.04
CA ARG A 481 22.86 33.99 35.78
C ARG A 481 23.71 33.16 34.81
N ALA A 482 24.64 32.35 35.34
CA ALA A 482 25.44 31.46 34.51
C ALA A 482 24.55 30.41 33.82
N ILE A 483 23.58 29.80 34.52
CA ILE A 483 22.63 28.87 33.94
C ILE A 483 21.79 29.57 32.85
N GLU A 484 21.27 30.74 33.11
CA GLU A 484 20.45 31.50 32.16
C GLU A 484 21.21 31.82 30.88
N LEU A 485 22.43 32.37 31.00
CA LEU A 485 23.30 32.70 29.88
C LEU A 485 23.77 31.44 29.11
N GLY A 486 24.05 30.34 29.84
CA GLY A 486 24.42 29.08 29.24
C GLY A 486 23.35 28.55 28.27
N TYR A 487 22.09 28.52 28.71
CA TYR A 487 20.97 28.15 27.85
C TYR A 487 20.74 29.11 26.68
N GLU A 488 20.80 30.43 26.94
CA GLU A 488 20.58 31.46 25.93
C GLU A 488 21.61 31.36 24.79
N LYS A 489 22.89 31.24 25.16
CA LYS A 489 24.00 31.17 24.17
C LYS A 489 24.16 29.79 23.49
N ALA A 490 23.81 28.69 24.18
CA ALA A 490 23.86 27.38 23.59
C ALA A 490 22.71 27.13 22.61
N LEU A 491 21.56 27.80 22.77
CA LEU A 491 20.35 27.55 21.98
C LEU A 491 20.58 27.74 20.48
N SER A 492 21.29 28.78 20.04
CA SER A 492 21.57 29.02 18.63
C SER A 492 22.41 27.88 18.04
N ALA A 493 23.47 27.44 18.73
CA ALA A 493 24.33 26.35 18.27
C ALA A 493 23.59 25.02 18.20
N ILE A 494 22.69 24.76 19.19
CA ILE A 494 21.85 23.53 19.19
C ILE A 494 20.89 23.55 18.01
N VAL A 495 20.22 24.68 17.74
CA VAL A 495 19.27 24.80 16.63
C VAL A 495 19.99 24.66 15.29
N ASP A 496 21.10 25.38 15.09
CA ASP A 496 21.86 25.37 13.84
C ASP A 496 22.40 23.98 13.52
N ALA A 497 22.95 23.26 14.50
CA ALA A 497 23.45 21.89 14.32
C ALA A 497 22.32 20.90 13.97
N ASN A 498 21.13 21.04 14.56
CA ASN A 498 20.02 20.14 14.33
C ASN A 498 19.24 20.44 13.04
N ILE A 499 19.21 21.71 12.57
CA ILE A 499 18.55 22.05 11.30
C ILE A 499 19.19 21.31 10.12
N THR A 500 20.51 21.22 10.06
CA THR A 500 21.21 20.49 8.96
C THR A 500 20.86 19.03 8.94
N THR A 501 20.74 18.40 10.12
CA THR A 501 20.37 16.98 10.23
C THR A 501 18.89 16.76 9.93
N ILE A 502 18.00 17.68 10.32
CA ILE A 502 16.57 17.63 9.95
C ILE A 502 16.40 17.74 8.43
N ILE A 503 17.13 18.64 7.76
CA ILE A 503 17.09 18.75 6.29
C ILE A 503 17.50 17.42 5.65
N THR A 504 18.57 16.78 6.14
CA THR A 504 19.00 15.48 5.66
C THR A 504 17.92 14.42 5.89
N ALA A 505 17.29 14.39 7.08
CA ALA A 505 16.19 13.46 7.37
C ALA A 505 14.99 13.66 6.44
N ILE A 506 14.62 14.91 6.13
CA ILE A 506 13.53 15.24 5.20
C ILE A 506 13.85 14.74 3.79
N ILE A 507 15.09 14.96 3.30
CA ILE A 507 15.53 14.48 1.98
C ILE A 507 15.47 12.95 1.93
N LEU A 508 16.02 12.27 2.95
CA LEU A 508 15.98 10.81 3.04
C LEU A 508 14.54 10.27 3.13
N PHE A 509 13.64 10.98 3.80
CA PHE A 509 12.23 10.61 3.86
C PHE A 509 11.52 10.77 2.51
N ALA A 510 11.80 11.86 1.80
CA ALA A 510 11.14 12.17 0.53
C ALA A 510 11.64 11.29 -0.63
N MET A 511 12.95 11.00 -0.64
CA MET A 511 13.59 10.23 -1.73
C MET A 511 13.84 8.75 -1.36
N GLY A 512 13.79 8.40 -0.08
CA GLY A 512 14.06 7.05 0.41
C GLY A 512 12.85 6.12 0.25
N SER A 513 13.11 4.83 0.12
CA SER A 513 12.12 3.77 0.14
C SER A 513 12.43 2.77 1.26
N GLY A 514 11.41 2.04 1.72
CA GLY A 514 11.55 0.94 2.68
C GLY A 514 12.44 1.29 3.89
N PRO A 515 13.54 0.54 4.10
CA PRO A 515 14.42 0.69 5.28
C PRO A 515 15.02 2.10 5.45
N VAL A 516 15.35 2.79 4.35
CA VAL A 516 15.92 4.15 4.40
C VAL A 516 14.89 5.16 4.91
N ARG A 517 13.63 5.00 4.53
CA ARG A 517 12.54 5.85 5.01
C ARG A 517 12.28 5.64 6.51
N GLY A 518 12.36 4.40 6.99
CA GLY A 518 12.28 4.08 8.42
C GLY A 518 13.38 4.75 9.22
N PHE A 519 14.64 4.73 8.74
CA PHE A 519 15.75 5.47 9.34
C PHE A 519 15.49 6.97 9.37
N ALA A 520 15.03 7.55 8.28
CA ALA A 520 14.76 8.99 8.19
C ALA A 520 13.68 9.46 9.21
N ILE A 521 12.64 8.65 9.40
CA ILE A 521 11.56 8.91 10.37
C ILE A 521 12.11 8.90 11.80
N THR A 522 12.84 7.84 12.17
CA THR A 522 13.40 7.72 13.53
C THR A 522 14.42 8.81 13.83
N LEU A 523 15.27 9.15 12.86
CA LEU A 523 16.22 10.26 12.98
C LEU A 523 15.52 11.60 13.12
N GLY A 524 14.55 11.91 12.25
CA GLY A 524 13.85 13.20 12.25
C GLY A 524 13.08 13.43 13.55
N PHE A 525 12.26 12.47 13.96
CA PHE A 525 11.54 12.58 15.24
C PHE A 525 12.48 12.53 16.44
N GLY A 526 13.55 11.74 16.38
CA GLY A 526 14.56 11.69 17.42
C GLY A 526 15.23 13.04 17.67
N ILE A 527 15.52 13.80 16.61
CA ILE A 527 16.07 15.16 16.74
C ILE A 527 15.04 16.11 17.38
N VAL A 528 13.79 16.09 16.91
CA VAL A 528 12.73 16.96 17.46
C VAL A 528 12.52 16.69 18.95
N THR A 529 12.44 15.43 19.36
CA THR A 529 12.27 15.05 20.77
C THR A 529 13.51 15.34 21.59
N SER A 530 14.73 15.17 21.03
CA SER A 530 15.98 15.47 21.74
C SER A 530 16.16 16.96 22.02
N VAL A 531 15.88 17.83 21.03
CA VAL A 531 15.90 19.28 21.22
C VAL A 531 14.86 19.71 22.25
N PHE A 532 13.65 19.15 22.18
CA PHE A 532 12.61 19.42 23.17
C PHE A 532 13.06 19.03 24.59
N THR A 533 13.60 17.84 24.78
CA THR A 533 14.02 17.37 26.12
C THR A 533 15.22 18.14 26.65
N ALA A 534 16.20 18.44 25.82
CA ALA A 534 17.39 19.22 26.24
C ALA A 534 17.03 20.66 26.60
N VAL A 535 16.24 21.34 25.75
CA VAL A 535 15.95 22.78 25.95
C VAL A 535 14.88 23.02 27.00
N PHE A 536 13.83 22.17 27.05
CA PHE A 536 12.69 22.40 27.94
C PHE A 536 12.71 21.50 29.17
N VAL A 537 12.89 20.19 29.03
CA VAL A 537 12.78 19.26 30.14
C VAL A 537 14.00 19.36 31.04
N THR A 538 15.23 19.28 30.50
CA THR A 538 16.46 19.42 31.30
C THR A 538 16.52 20.76 32.01
N ARG A 539 16.18 21.85 31.29
CA ARG A 539 16.09 23.18 31.88
C ARG A 539 15.09 23.25 33.04
N LEU A 540 13.92 22.65 32.87
CA LEU A 540 12.87 22.59 33.89
C LEU A 540 13.36 21.84 35.14
N LEU A 541 14.04 20.70 34.97
CA LEU A 541 14.60 19.93 36.07
C LEU A 541 15.67 20.73 36.83
N ILE A 542 16.61 21.37 36.13
CA ILE A 542 17.67 22.19 36.70
C ILE A 542 17.08 23.40 37.44
N VAL A 543 16.13 24.12 36.83
CA VAL A 543 15.50 25.30 37.46
C VAL A 543 14.72 24.89 38.72
N THR A 544 13.95 23.80 38.65
CA THR A 544 13.19 23.30 39.82
C THR A 544 14.11 22.89 40.97
N TRP A 545 15.22 22.19 40.64
CA TRP A 545 16.23 21.87 41.66
C TRP A 545 16.87 23.11 42.23
N PHE A 546 17.24 24.11 41.38
CA PHE A 546 17.89 25.34 41.80
C PHE A 546 16.97 26.20 42.69
N GLU A 547 15.68 26.34 42.36
CA GLU A 547 14.68 27.04 43.14
C GLU A 547 14.51 26.48 44.56
N ARG A 548 14.56 25.12 44.66
CA ARG A 548 14.40 24.42 45.95
C ARG A 548 15.67 24.49 46.83
N ARG A 549 16.86 24.30 46.23
CA ARG A 549 18.13 24.16 46.97
C ARG A 549 18.89 25.49 47.14
N ARG A 550 18.69 26.45 46.23
CA ARG A 550 19.38 27.76 46.17
C ARG A 550 20.88 27.66 46.47
N PRO A 551 21.65 26.85 45.81
CA PRO A 551 23.06 26.65 46.09
C PRO A 551 23.84 27.93 45.80
N LYS A 552 24.83 28.27 46.68
CA LYS A 552 25.72 29.40 46.47
C LYS A 552 26.78 29.13 45.41
N THR A 553 27.14 27.88 45.22
CA THR A 553 28.08 27.39 44.21
C THR A 553 27.52 26.16 43.56
N ILE A 554 27.75 25.98 42.25
CA ILE A 554 27.40 24.79 41.48
C ILE A 554 28.65 24.27 40.79
N THR A 555 28.77 22.94 40.72
CA THR A 555 29.76 22.25 39.92
C THR A 555 29.03 21.56 38.78
N VAL A 556 29.47 21.84 37.55
CA VAL A 556 28.92 21.28 36.33
C VAL A 556 30.00 20.41 35.63
#